data_cc136bc62e9b01d94a18b052c3e337c2
#
_entry.id   cc136bc62e9b01d94a18b052c3e337c2
#
_cell.length_a   1.000
_cell.length_b   1.000
_cell.length_c   1.000
_cell.angle_alpha   90.00
_cell.angle_beta   90.00
_cell.angle_gamma   90.00
#
_symmetry.space_group_name_H-M   'P 1'
#
loop_
_entity.id
_entity.type
_entity.pdbx_description
1 polymer ?
#
loop_
_entity_poly.entity_id
_entity_poly.type
_entity_poly.pdbx_seq_one_letter_code
_entity_poly.pdbx_strand_id
1 'polypeptide(L)'
;EINASKNARATMTFSTLTNSFALSSSGYGTSASIEFSAENGSAGAELLSTLGLTSGTLTQGRNLQLEVNGETIETSSNSFTADGTTMTFTSAAQGAEFSYEVKKDNSSAIDAIKSFVEDYNKIIEEVYGQLDQKPNSDYYALTDDDIEDMDLSEKQQEKGKKNAKEGLLYNDSTVSTVMQKMRSVLYSTVKTADGQTFSLFSMGITTSDDWGDHGKLELDETKLEAAFEQYADQIADLFAGTTVDENGN
;
A
#
# COMPACT_ATOMS: atom_id res chain seq x y z
N GLU A 1 25.76 -3.21 36.65
CA GLU A 1 24.67 -3.96 37.30
C GLU A 1 23.31 -3.27 37.17
N ILE A 2 23.19 -1.91 37.38
CA ILE A 2 21.92 -1.17 37.26
C ILE A 2 21.30 -1.41 35.90
N ASN A 3 22.05 -1.19 34.80
CA ASN A 3 21.55 -1.34 33.43
C ASN A 3 21.24 -2.80 33.02
N ALA A 4 21.76 -3.77 33.76
CA ALA A 4 21.49 -5.20 33.57
C ALA A 4 20.28 -5.70 34.36
N SER A 5 19.79 -4.92 35.32
CA SER A 5 18.67 -5.28 36.19
C SER A 5 17.35 -4.90 35.54
N LYS A 6 16.56 -5.89 35.17
CA LYS A 6 15.20 -5.67 34.63
C LYS A 6 14.25 -4.95 35.59
N ASN A 7 14.55 -4.95 36.86
CA ASN A 7 13.73 -4.36 37.92
C ASN A 7 14.16 -2.94 38.32
N ALA A 8 15.33 -2.47 37.85
CA ALA A 8 15.85 -1.16 38.27
C ALA A 8 15.06 0.03 37.73
N ARG A 9 14.29 -0.15 36.65
CA ARG A 9 13.52 0.92 35.95
C ARG A 9 14.33 2.21 35.76
N ALA A 10 15.66 2.10 35.74
CA ALA A 10 16.59 3.20 35.59
C ALA A 10 17.78 2.79 34.75
N THR A 11 18.36 3.73 34.04
CA THR A 11 19.56 3.55 33.23
C THR A 11 20.62 4.52 33.67
N MET A 12 21.82 4.00 33.96
CA MET A 12 22.99 4.80 34.31
C MET A 12 23.90 4.95 33.11
N THR A 13 24.29 6.18 32.82
CA THR A 13 25.21 6.54 31.73
C THR A 13 26.37 7.34 32.26
N PHE A 14 27.52 7.25 31.61
CA PHE A 14 28.69 8.09 31.87
C PHE A 14 28.98 8.94 30.62
N SER A 15 29.07 10.23 30.81
CA SER A 15 29.44 11.16 29.77
C SER A 15 30.94 11.50 29.88
N THR A 16 31.70 11.14 28.86
CA THR A 16 33.11 11.51 28.76
C THR A 16 33.32 13.00 28.50
N LEU A 17 32.32 13.67 27.94
CA LEU A 17 32.36 15.09 27.65
C LEU A 17 32.26 15.94 28.94
N THR A 18 31.35 15.57 29.81
CA THR A 18 31.11 16.28 31.11
C THR A 18 31.81 15.61 32.28
N ASN A 19 32.46 14.46 32.06
CA ASN A 19 33.09 13.62 33.07
C ASN A 19 32.18 13.35 34.27
N SER A 20 30.92 13.04 33.97
CA SER A 20 29.87 12.85 34.99
C SER A 20 28.99 11.64 34.71
N PHE A 21 28.42 11.10 35.76
CA PHE A 21 27.38 10.07 35.68
C PHE A 21 26.02 10.72 35.64
N ALA A 22 25.12 10.13 34.81
CA ALA A 22 23.71 10.46 34.77
C ALA A 22 22.87 9.20 35.02
N LEU A 23 21.85 9.32 35.83
CA LEU A 23 20.87 8.27 36.08
C LEU A 23 19.51 8.76 35.56
N SER A 24 18.94 8.01 34.64
CA SER A 24 17.66 8.34 34.00
C SER A 24 16.63 7.28 34.35
N SER A 25 15.40 7.69 34.65
CA SER A 25 14.27 6.78 34.79
C SER A 25 13.89 6.21 33.42
N SER A 26 13.47 4.94 33.35
CA SER A 26 12.88 4.32 32.18
C SER A 26 11.38 4.68 32.01
N GLY A 27 10.77 5.27 33.04
CA GLY A 27 9.40 5.78 32.98
C GLY A 27 9.35 7.22 32.52
N TYR A 28 8.14 7.66 32.17
CA TYR A 28 7.85 9.03 31.74
C TYR A 28 6.90 9.71 32.73
N GLY A 29 6.81 11.04 32.59
CA GLY A 29 5.86 11.86 33.35
C GLY A 29 6.26 12.09 34.81
N THR A 30 5.33 12.70 35.55
CA THR A 30 5.56 13.11 36.97
C THR A 30 5.66 11.92 37.93
N SER A 31 5.13 10.76 37.54
CA SER A 31 5.19 9.53 38.35
C SER A 31 6.51 8.77 38.21
N ALA A 32 7.33 9.13 37.25
CA ALA A 32 8.65 8.53 37.05
C ALA A 32 9.67 9.26 37.92
N SER A 33 9.88 8.76 39.14
CA SER A 33 10.84 9.31 40.11
C SER A 33 11.98 8.36 40.38
N ILE A 34 13.14 8.92 40.68
CA ILE A 34 14.31 8.20 41.20
C ILE A 34 14.56 8.73 42.58
N GLU A 35 14.52 7.85 43.57
CA GLU A 35 14.80 8.19 44.95
C GLU A 35 16.14 7.57 45.37
N PHE A 36 16.96 8.38 45.98
CA PHE A 36 18.20 7.93 46.60
C PHE A 36 17.96 7.79 48.09
N SER A 37 18.06 6.57 48.61
CA SER A 37 18.01 6.31 50.05
C SER A 37 19.36 5.74 50.50
N ALA A 38 20.10 6.57 51.18
CA ALA A 38 21.31 6.14 51.91
C ALA A 38 21.35 6.84 53.25
N GLU A 39 21.69 6.09 54.31
CA GLU A 39 21.87 6.69 55.62
C GLU A 39 23.04 7.67 55.57
N ASN A 40 22.88 8.84 56.21
CA ASN A 40 23.93 9.85 56.33
C ASN A 40 25.20 9.24 56.97
N GLY A 41 26.34 9.46 56.29
CA GLY A 41 27.61 8.91 56.71
C GLY A 41 27.85 7.44 56.40
N SER A 42 26.94 6.83 55.58
CA SER A 42 27.18 5.50 55.04
C SER A 42 28.06 5.52 53.81
N ALA A 43 28.73 4.40 53.50
CA ALA A 43 29.52 4.26 52.26
C ALA A 43 28.66 4.46 51.01
N GLY A 44 27.34 4.20 51.08
CA GLY A 44 26.39 4.46 50.01
C GLY A 44 26.16 5.94 49.78
N ALA A 45 26.09 6.77 50.84
CA ALA A 45 25.95 8.22 50.70
C ALA A 45 27.23 8.86 50.14
N GLU A 46 28.39 8.38 50.54
CA GLU A 46 29.68 8.82 50.02
C GLU A 46 29.85 8.46 48.54
N LEU A 47 29.41 7.26 48.13
CA LEU A 47 29.43 6.83 46.76
C LEU A 47 28.51 7.72 45.87
N LEU A 48 27.28 7.96 46.29
CA LEU A 48 26.35 8.83 45.56
C LEU A 48 26.91 10.25 45.40
N SER A 49 27.49 10.79 46.47
CA SER A 49 28.15 12.11 46.44
C SER A 49 29.34 12.13 45.49
N THR A 50 30.19 11.08 45.50
CA THR A 50 31.34 10.95 44.60
C THR A 50 30.93 10.86 43.13
N LEU A 51 29.81 10.21 42.84
CA LEU A 51 29.24 10.10 41.50
C LEU A 51 28.50 11.36 41.06
N GLY A 52 28.35 12.37 41.93
CA GLY A 52 27.58 13.58 41.67
C GLY A 52 26.06 13.38 41.66
N LEU A 53 25.61 12.23 42.16
CA LEU A 53 24.18 11.86 42.20
C LEU A 53 23.58 12.27 43.57
N THR A 54 23.36 13.56 43.74
CA THR A 54 22.74 14.11 44.96
C THR A 54 21.31 14.58 44.67
N SER A 55 20.51 14.68 45.72
CA SER A 55 19.09 15.10 45.62
C SER A 55 18.91 16.48 44.98
N GLY A 56 19.91 17.35 45.03
CA GLY A 56 19.89 18.68 44.45
C GLY A 56 20.03 18.71 42.91
N THR A 57 20.38 17.58 42.28
CA THR A 57 20.57 17.46 40.82
C THR A 57 19.42 16.75 40.13
N LEU A 58 18.34 16.41 40.84
CA LEU A 58 17.20 15.71 40.30
C LEU A 58 16.36 16.66 39.42
N THR A 59 16.18 16.26 38.17
CA THR A 59 15.21 16.87 37.28
C THR A 59 13.96 16.02 37.27
N GLN A 60 12.86 16.55 37.73
CA GLN A 60 11.60 15.84 37.77
C GLN A 60 10.97 15.76 36.35
N GLY A 61 10.43 14.61 36.00
CA GLY A 61 9.66 14.43 34.79
C GLY A 61 8.40 15.27 34.79
N ARG A 62 7.92 15.61 33.60
CA ARG A 62 6.66 16.32 33.40
C ARG A 62 5.75 15.44 32.55
N ASN A 63 4.46 15.55 32.78
CA ASN A 63 3.48 14.95 31.92
C ASN A 63 3.40 15.70 30.56
N LEU A 64 3.04 14.98 29.52
CA LEU A 64 2.69 15.57 28.24
C LEU A 64 1.32 16.23 28.39
N GLN A 65 1.24 17.51 28.08
CA GLN A 65 -0.01 18.25 27.93
C GLN A 65 -0.25 18.56 26.46
N LEU A 66 -1.42 18.20 25.96
CA LEU A 66 -1.88 18.44 24.61
C LEU A 66 -3.20 19.21 24.68
N GLU A 67 -3.39 20.16 23.79
CA GLU A 67 -4.69 20.73 23.49
C GLU A 67 -5.17 20.14 22.15
N VAL A 68 -6.26 19.38 22.19
CA VAL A 68 -6.85 18.73 21.01
C VAL A 68 -8.25 19.29 20.83
N ASN A 69 -8.46 20.03 19.75
CA ASN A 69 -9.76 20.66 19.44
C ASN A 69 -10.32 21.53 20.60
N GLY A 70 -9.43 22.18 21.37
CA GLY A 70 -9.81 23.03 22.50
C GLY A 70 -9.96 22.29 23.83
N GLU A 71 -9.75 20.99 23.87
CA GLU A 71 -9.73 20.19 25.12
C GLU A 71 -8.30 19.86 25.54
N THR A 72 -7.99 20.06 26.81
CA THR A 72 -6.67 19.74 27.37
C THR A 72 -6.63 18.27 27.79
N ILE A 73 -5.69 17.54 27.22
CA ILE A 73 -5.39 16.14 27.56
C ILE A 73 -4.03 16.09 28.25
N GLU A 74 -3.95 15.36 29.36
CA GLU A 74 -2.72 15.14 30.10
C GLU A 74 -2.40 13.65 30.18
N THR A 75 -1.16 13.28 29.83
CA THR A 75 -0.68 11.89 29.90
C THR A 75 0.76 11.83 30.39
N SER A 76 1.08 10.77 31.13
CA SER A 76 2.46 10.51 31.56
C SER A 76 3.35 9.94 30.45
N SER A 77 2.77 9.56 29.31
CA SER A 77 3.51 9.04 28.14
C SER A 77 3.83 10.18 27.17
N ASN A 78 4.95 10.05 26.45
CA ASN A 78 5.24 10.92 25.31
C ASN A 78 4.46 10.53 24.03
N SER A 79 3.62 9.48 24.11
CA SER A 79 2.78 9.04 23.01
C SER A 79 1.32 9.16 23.41
N PHE A 80 0.53 9.64 22.47
CA PHE A 80 -0.92 9.79 22.54
C PHE A 80 -1.57 9.10 21.36
N THR A 81 -2.63 8.35 21.62
CA THR A 81 -3.37 7.65 20.55
C THR A 81 -4.80 8.20 20.49
N ALA A 82 -5.19 8.66 19.33
CA ALA A 82 -6.56 9.06 19.03
C ALA A 82 -6.97 8.51 17.66
N ASP A 83 -8.20 8.02 17.55
CA ASP A 83 -8.80 7.52 16.31
C ASP A 83 -7.89 6.52 15.53
N GLY A 84 -7.21 5.64 16.27
CA GLY A 84 -6.29 4.65 15.69
C GLY A 84 -4.91 5.18 15.30
N THR A 85 -4.67 6.49 15.41
CA THR A 85 -3.39 7.12 15.11
C THR A 85 -2.60 7.36 16.37
N THR A 86 -1.35 6.85 16.43
CA THR A 86 -0.44 7.08 17.54
C THR A 86 0.59 8.15 17.19
N MET A 87 0.59 9.22 17.95
CA MET A 87 1.54 10.33 17.83
C MET A 87 2.55 10.27 18.95
N THR A 88 3.83 10.42 18.64
CA THR A 88 4.92 10.49 19.62
C THR A 88 5.54 11.87 19.59
N PHE A 89 5.58 12.52 20.73
CA PHE A 89 6.06 13.89 20.90
C PHE A 89 7.48 13.90 21.45
N THR A 90 8.30 14.81 20.92
CA THR A 90 9.65 15.08 21.41
C THR A 90 9.69 16.48 22.05
N SER A 91 10.78 16.79 22.75
CA SER A 91 10.99 18.11 23.34
C SER A 91 10.97 19.24 22.30
N ALA A 92 11.25 18.96 21.03
CA ALA A 92 11.19 19.92 19.93
C ALA A 92 9.77 20.39 19.61
N ALA A 93 8.75 19.63 20.02
CA ALA A 93 7.35 19.94 19.77
C ALA A 93 6.74 20.87 20.86
N GLN A 94 7.51 21.30 21.85
CA GLN A 94 6.99 22.14 22.94
C GLN A 94 6.49 23.49 22.40
N GLY A 95 5.20 23.76 22.63
CA GLY A 95 4.53 24.99 22.16
C GLY A 95 4.28 25.02 20.65
N ALA A 96 4.45 23.92 19.94
CA ALA A 96 4.13 23.84 18.51
C ALA A 96 2.63 23.58 18.32
N GLU A 97 2.05 24.27 17.37
CA GLU A 97 0.71 24.00 16.85
C GLU A 97 0.87 23.27 15.52
N PHE A 98 0.10 22.22 15.32
CA PHE A 98 0.07 21.47 14.06
C PHE A 98 -1.33 20.92 13.83
N SER A 99 -1.69 20.76 12.58
CA SER A 99 -2.87 20.01 12.17
C SER A 99 -2.42 18.75 11.41
N TYR A 100 -3.19 17.70 11.54
CA TYR A 100 -2.98 16.49 10.76
C TYR A 100 -4.30 16.00 10.20
N GLU A 101 -4.23 15.40 9.06
CA GLU A 101 -5.35 14.72 8.41
C GLU A 101 -4.99 13.25 8.25
N VAL A 102 -5.89 12.38 8.68
CA VAL A 102 -5.73 10.94 8.47
C VAL A 102 -6.41 10.60 7.15
N LYS A 103 -5.62 10.26 6.16
CA LYS A 103 -6.12 9.77 4.87
C LYS A 103 -5.94 8.25 4.79
N LYS A 104 -6.94 7.59 4.20
CA LYS A 104 -6.84 6.17 3.86
C LYS A 104 -5.76 6.02 2.78
N ASP A 105 -4.80 5.14 2.98
CA ASP A 105 -3.81 4.82 1.95
C ASP A 105 -4.43 3.85 0.94
N ASN A 106 -4.79 4.39 -0.21
CA ASN A 106 -5.39 3.64 -1.31
C ASN A 106 -4.37 3.29 -2.42
N SER A 107 -3.08 3.55 -2.21
CA SER A 107 -2.04 3.38 -3.24
C SER A 107 -2.02 1.98 -3.83
N SER A 108 -2.05 0.94 -3.00
CA SER A 108 -2.07 -0.45 -3.46
C SER A 108 -3.30 -0.78 -4.31
N ALA A 109 -4.46 -0.22 -3.99
CA ALA A 109 -5.68 -0.43 -4.77
C ALA A 109 -5.61 0.31 -6.11
N ILE A 110 -5.09 1.53 -6.12
CA ILE A 110 -4.84 2.31 -7.33
C ILE A 110 -3.86 1.57 -8.26
N ASP A 111 -2.75 1.05 -7.72
CA ASP A 111 -1.78 0.27 -8.49
C ASP A 111 -2.38 -1.02 -9.06
N ALA A 112 -3.25 -1.69 -8.31
CA ALA A 112 -3.97 -2.87 -8.81
C ALA A 112 -4.90 -2.53 -9.98
N ILE A 113 -5.59 -1.39 -9.93
CA ILE A 113 -6.45 -0.93 -11.02
C ILE A 113 -5.63 -0.54 -12.26
N LYS A 114 -4.48 0.15 -12.08
CA LYS A 114 -3.55 0.43 -13.18
C LYS A 114 -3.10 -0.85 -13.87
N SER A 115 -2.67 -1.84 -13.08
CA SER A 115 -2.26 -3.15 -13.60
C SER A 115 -3.40 -3.85 -14.33
N PHE A 116 -4.64 -3.78 -13.83
CA PHE A 116 -5.81 -4.32 -14.49
C PHE A 116 -6.03 -3.68 -15.88
N VAL A 117 -5.93 -2.36 -15.99
CA VAL A 117 -6.06 -1.64 -17.26
C VAL A 117 -4.97 -2.05 -18.25
N GLU A 118 -3.72 -2.13 -17.78
CA GLU A 118 -2.59 -2.58 -18.60
C GLU A 118 -2.77 -4.01 -19.11
N ASP A 119 -3.16 -4.93 -18.23
CA ASP A 119 -3.33 -6.35 -18.60
C ASP A 119 -4.52 -6.55 -19.52
N TYR A 120 -5.62 -5.82 -19.30
CA TYR A 120 -6.73 -5.79 -20.22
C TYR A 120 -6.28 -5.32 -21.62
N ASN A 121 -5.52 -4.23 -21.70
CA ASN A 121 -5.04 -3.68 -22.95
C ASN A 121 -4.09 -4.63 -23.69
N LYS A 122 -3.24 -5.37 -22.95
CA LYS A 122 -2.39 -6.44 -23.54
C LYS A 122 -3.24 -7.55 -24.14
N ILE A 123 -4.30 -8.00 -23.46
CA ILE A 123 -5.20 -9.02 -23.97
C ILE A 123 -5.88 -8.52 -25.26
N ILE A 124 -6.38 -7.28 -25.28
CA ILE A 124 -6.96 -6.67 -26.47
C ILE A 124 -5.96 -6.70 -27.64
N GLU A 125 -4.75 -6.24 -27.40
CA GLU A 125 -3.70 -6.17 -28.43
C GLU A 125 -3.32 -7.55 -28.97
N GLU A 126 -3.09 -8.52 -28.09
CA GLU A 126 -2.71 -9.88 -28.47
C GLU A 126 -3.82 -10.59 -29.24
N VAL A 127 -5.05 -10.51 -28.76
CA VAL A 127 -6.18 -11.24 -29.35
C VAL A 127 -6.58 -10.62 -30.68
N TYR A 128 -6.72 -9.29 -30.75
CA TYR A 128 -7.06 -8.65 -32.03
C TYR A 128 -5.90 -8.70 -33.02
N GLY A 129 -4.65 -8.69 -32.54
CA GLY A 129 -3.49 -8.97 -33.40
C GLY A 129 -3.59 -10.34 -34.10
N GLN A 130 -4.17 -11.35 -33.45
CA GLN A 130 -4.41 -12.68 -34.06
C GLN A 130 -5.68 -12.68 -34.93
N LEU A 131 -6.75 -12.00 -34.52
CA LEU A 131 -8.01 -11.92 -35.27
C LEU A 131 -7.87 -11.15 -36.60
N ASP A 132 -7.00 -10.15 -36.64
CA ASP A 132 -6.78 -9.31 -37.83
C ASP A 132 -5.67 -9.87 -38.74
N GLN A 133 -4.87 -10.83 -38.22
CA GLN A 133 -3.81 -11.46 -38.98
C GLN A 133 -4.37 -12.41 -40.03
N LYS A 134 -4.21 -12.05 -41.33
CA LYS A 134 -4.64 -12.91 -42.43
C LYS A 134 -3.80 -14.16 -42.53
N PRO A 135 -4.40 -15.30 -42.96
CA PRO A 135 -3.65 -16.51 -43.23
C PRO A 135 -2.55 -16.27 -44.27
N ASN A 136 -1.40 -16.86 -44.07
CA ASN A 136 -0.32 -16.85 -45.03
C ASN A 136 -0.54 -17.99 -46.02
N SER A 137 -1.05 -17.67 -47.22
CA SER A 137 -1.39 -18.65 -48.26
C SER A 137 -0.19 -19.40 -48.82
N ASP A 138 1.04 -18.91 -48.58
CA ASP A 138 2.25 -19.52 -49.11
C ASP A 138 2.77 -20.67 -48.17
N TYR A 139 2.13 -20.83 -47.05
CA TYR A 139 2.51 -21.85 -46.05
C TYR A 139 1.30 -22.68 -45.63
N TYR A 140 1.49 -23.98 -45.64
CA TYR A 140 0.52 -24.97 -45.14
C TYR A 140 1.16 -25.81 -44.00
N ALA A 141 0.33 -26.51 -43.28
CA ALA A 141 0.83 -27.39 -42.22
C ALA A 141 1.65 -28.50 -42.83
N LEU A 142 2.94 -28.52 -42.49
CA LEU A 142 3.86 -29.57 -42.96
C LEU A 142 3.52 -30.93 -42.32
N THR A 143 3.38 -31.96 -43.15
CA THR A 143 3.30 -33.33 -42.70
C THR A 143 4.70 -33.92 -42.53
N ASP A 144 4.81 -35.05 -41.88
CA ASP A 144 6.10 -35.74 -41.74
C ASP A 144 6.69 -36.16 -43.11
N ASP A 145 5.81 -36.55 -44.05
CA ASP A 145 6.19 -36.85 -45.42
C ASP A 145 6.75 -35.63 -46.17
N ASP A 146 6.09 -34.44 -46.01
CA ASP A 146 6.61 -33.18 -46.59
C ASP A 146 7.99 -32.81 -46.03
N ILE A 147 8.23 -33.08 -44.76
CA ILE A 147 9.50 -32.78 -44.10
C ILE A 147 10.62 -33.70 -44.66
N GLU A 148 10.32 -34.95 -44.89
CA GLU A 148 11.27 -35.96 -45.43
C GLU A 148 11.52 -35.73 -46.92
N ASP A 149 10.47 -35.54 -47.71
CA ASP A 149 10.56 -35.31 -49.17
C ASP A 149 11.29 -34.01 -49.54
N MET A 150 11.16 -32.96 -48.72
CA MET A 150 11.79 -31.65 -48.95
C MET A 150 13.15 -31.52 -48.29
N ASP A 151 13.63 -32.53 -47.54
CA ASP A 151 14.89 -32.51 -46.77
C ASP A 151 15.06 -31.22 -45.93
N LEU A 152 13.98 -30.87 -45.21
CA LEU A 152 13.92 -29.61 -44.48
C LEU A 152 14.75 -29.63 -43.20
N SER A 153 15.64 -28.68 -43.07
CA SER A 153 16.34 -28.44 -41.81
C SER A 153 15.40 -28.09 -40.69
N GLU A 154 15.77 -28.34 -39.42
CA GLU A 154 14.97 -28.02 -38.23
C GLU A 154 14.48 -26.55 -38.24
N LYS A 155 15.35 -25.59 -38.61
CA LYS A 155 15.01 -24.17 -38.73
C LYS A 155 13.93 -23.92 -39.80
N GLN A 156 13.95 -24.66 -40.90
CA GLN A 156 12.96 -24.51 -41.97
C GLN A 156 11.61 -25.08 -41.52
N GLN A 157 11.65 -26.22 -40.80
CA GLN A 157 10.47 -26.84 -40.22
C GLN A 157 9.82 -25.94 -39.18
N GLU A 158 10.60 -25.34 -38.25
CA GLU A 158 10.10 -24.41 -37.27
C GLU A 158 9.47 -23.17 -37.92
N LYS A 159 10.16 -22.61 -38.93
CA LYS A 159 9.63 -21.47 -39.69
C LYS A 159 8.34 -21.83 -40.43
N GLY A 160 8.29 -23.00 -41.09
CA GLY A 160 7.11 -23.50 -41.78
C GLY A 160 5.94 -23.69 -40.81
N LYS A 161 6.16 -24.35 -39.69
CA LYS A 161 5.16 -24.57 -38.63
C LYS A 161 4.66 -23.24 -38.02
N LYS A 162 5.57 -22.27 -37.84
CA LYS A 162 5.19 -20.94 -37.35
C LYS A 162 4.29 -20.21 -38.36
N ASN A 163 4.72 -20.14 -39.61
CA ASN A 163 4.01 -19.40 -40.65
C ASN A 163 2.67 -20.07 -41.02
N ALA A 164 2.57 -21.40 -40.94
CA ALA A 164 1.32 -22.14 -41.14
C ALA A 164 0.28 -21.90 -40.02
N LYS A 165 0.72 -21.40 -38.85
CA LYS A 165 -0.18 -21.01 -37.75
C LYS A 165 -0.65 -19.55 -37.87
N GLU A 166 -0.01 -18.75 -38.72
CA GLU A 166 -0.42 -17.35 -38.92
C GLU A 166 -1.82 -17.29 -39.55
N GLY A 167 -2.67 -16.48 -38.93
CA GLY A 167 -4.04 -16.29 -39.41
C GLY A 167 -5.02 -17.43 -39.09
N LEU A 168 -4.68 -18.40 -38.28
CA LEU A 168 -5.62 -19.46 -37.86
C LEU A 168 -6.85 -18.91 -37.15
N LEU A 169 -6.72 -17.77 -36.45
CA LEU A 169 -7.82 -17.10 -35.77
C LEU A 169 -8.38 -15.94 -36.56
N TYR A 170 -8.00 -15.78 -37.84
CA TYR A 170 -8.48 -14.69 -38.65
C TYR A 170 -10.02 -14.70 -38.77
N ASN A 171 -10.63 -13.61 -38.30
CA ASN A 171 -12.10 -13.45 -38.23
C ASN A 171 -12.81 -14.56 -37.44
N ASP A 172 -12.16 -15.20 -36.45
CA ASP A 172 -12.82 -16.21 -35.65
C ASP A 172 -13.98 -15.62 -34.84
N SER A 173 -15.18 -16.11 -35.12
CA SER A 173 -16.40 -15.59 -34.50
C SER A 173 -16.55 -15.95 -33.03
N THR A 174 -15.98 -17.06 -32.60
CA THR A 174 -16.03 -17.53 -31.20
C THR A 174 -15.19 -16.61 -30.34
N VAL A 175 -13.94 -16.37 -30.76
CA VAL A 175 -13.01 -15.47 -30.06
C VAL A 175 -13.58 -14.05 -30.06
N SER A 176 -14.08 -13.56 -31.20
CA SER A 176 -14.73 -12.24 -31.30
C SER A 176 -15.91 -12.10 -30.33
N THR A 177 -16.72 -13.15 -30.18
CA THR A 177 -17.84 -13.17 -29.22
C THR A 177 -17.37 -13.09 -27.77
N VAL A 178 -16.28 -13.80 -27.42
CA VAL A 178 -15.68 -13.72 -26.08
C VAL A 178 -15.19 -12.31 -25.79
N MET A 179 -14.49 -11.68 -26.74
CA MET A 179 -14.00 -10.31 -26.61
C MET A 179 -15.13 -9.31 -26.43
N GLN A 180 -16.23 -9.45 -27.19
CA GLN A 180 -17.41 -8.60 -27.03
C GLN A 180 -18.05 -8.78 -25.66
N LYS A 181 -18.17 -10.00 -25.14
CA LYS A 181 -18.68 -10.26 -23.79
C LYS A 181 -17.78 -9.67 -22.73
N MET A 182 -16.45 -9.84 -22.84
CA MET A 182 -15.47 -9.25 -21.91
C MET A 182 -15.63 -7.72 -21.90
N ARG A 183 -15.73 -7.09 -23.07
CA ARG A 183 -15.99 -5.66 -23.17
C ARG A 183 -17.33 -5.25 -22.54
N SER A 184 -18.40 -6.03 -22.73
CA SER A 184 -19.71 -5.70 -22.15
C SER A 184 -19.73 -5.69 -20.62
N VAL A 185 -18.90 -6.54 -19.99
CA VAL A 185 -18.77 -6.57 -18.53
C VAL A 185 -18.18 -5.26 -17.99
N LEU A 186 -17.31 -4.59 -18.73
CA LEU A 186 -16.73 -3.30 -18.33
C LEU A 186 -17.76 -2.17 -18.20
N TYR A 187 -18.89 -2.30 -18.89
CA TYR A 187 -20.02 -1.35 -18.77
C TYR A 187 -20.96 -1.69 -17.61
N SER A 188 -20.65 -2.73 -16.84
CA SER A 188 -21.44 -3.08 -15.66
C SER A 188 -21.40 -1.96 -14.64
N THR A 189 -22.51 -1.83 -13.94
CA THR A 189 -22.66 -0.81 -12.89
C THR A 189 -23.04 -1.49 -11.59
N VAL A 190 -22.57 -0.94 -10.47
CA VAL A 190 -23.02 -1.32 -9.13
C VAL A 190 -23.90 -0.21 -8.58
N LYS A 191 -24.92 -0.58 -7.81
CA LYS A 191 -25.72 0.36 -7.05
C LYS A 191 -25.08 0.57 -5.69
N THR A 192 -24.83 1.80 -5.35
CA THR A 192 -24.34 2.21 -4.04
C THR A 192 -25.46 2.16 -3.00
N ALA A 193 -25.12 2.13 -1.71
CA ALA A 193 -26.09 2.09 -0.62
C ALA A 193 -27.06 3.28 -0.61
N ASP A 194 -26.64 4.43 -1.17
CA ASP A 194 -27.46 5.63 -1.35
C ASP A 194 -28.28 5.62 -2.65
N GLY A 195 -28.24 4.52 -3.42
CA GLY A 195 -29.02 4.32 -4.64
C GLY A 195 -28.41 4.94 -5.90
N GLN A 196 -27.21 5.50 -5.82
CA GLN A 196 -26.49 5.98 -7.00
C GLN A 196 -25.90 4.81 -7.80
N THR A 197 -25.63 5.06 -9.07
CA THR A 197 -24.99 4.08 -9.95
C THR A 197 -23.52 4.40 -10.13
N PHE A 198 -22.67 3.45 -9.83
CA PHE A 198 -21.22 3.57 -9.94
C PHE A 198 -20.68 2.61 -11.01
N SER A 199 -19.69 3.03 -11.79
CA SER A 199 -19.10 2.27 -12.90
C SER A 199 -17.62 2.61 -13.06
N LEU A 200 -16.93 1.88 -13.95
CA LEU A 200 -15.55 2.22 -14.32
C LEU A 200 -15.40 3.65 -14.84
N PHE A 201 -16.39 4.14 -15.58
CA PHE A 201 -16.41 5.54 -16.07
C PHE A 201 -16.42 6.57 -14.94
N SER A 202 -17.08 6.25 -13.83
CA SER A 202 -17.13 7.12 -12.65
C SER A 202 -15.75 7.30 -12.00
N MET A 203 -14.82 6.37 -12.29
CA MET A 203 -13.44 6.38 -11.77
C MET A 203 -12.43 6.93 -12.77
N GLY A 204 -12.88 7.40 -13.94
CA GLY A 204 -11.96 7.89 -14.96
C GLY A 204 -11.35 6.80 -15.85
N ILE A 205 -11.93 5.59 -15.86
CA ILE A 205 -11.56 4.54 -16.82
C ILE A 205 -12.53 4.57 -17.98
N THR A 206 -12.04 4.93 -19.15
CA THR A 206 -12.84 5.03 -20.38
C THR A 206 -12.30 4.10 -21.46
N THR A 207 -13.07 3.88 -22.52
CA THR A 207 -12.54 3.20 -23.70
C THR A 207 -11.95 4.22 -24.66
N SER A 208 -10.87 3.85 -25.34
CA SER A 208 -10.30 4.67 -26.42
C SER A 208 -11.37 5.01 -27.48
N ASP A 209 -11.31 6.24 -27.96
CA ASP A 209 -12.17 6.73 -29.06
C ASP A 209 -11.67 6.25 -30.42
N ASP A 210 -10.46 5.67 -30.52
CA ASP A 210 -9.93 5.11 -31.75
C ASP A 210 -10.51 3.71 -32.00
N TRP A 211 -11.14 3.54 -33.16
CA TRP A 211 -11.68 2.24 -33.60
C TRP A 211 -10.59 1.18 -33.76
N GLY A 212 -9.36 1.60 -34.12
CA GLY A 212 -8.20 0.72 -34.28
C GLY A 212 -7.70 0.13 -32.96
N ASP A 213 -8.08 0.73 -31.85
CA ASP A 213 -7.73 0.25 -30.52
C ASP A 213 -8.64 -0.88 -30.00
N HIS A 214 -9.66 -1.24 -30.77
CA HIS A 214 -10.59 -2.35 -30.46
C HIS A 214 -11.20 -2.28 -29.04
N GLY A 215 -11.26 -1.08 -28.44
CA GLY A 215 -11.82 -0.83 -27.12
C GLY A 215 -10.81 -1.02 -25.99
N LYS A 216 -9.53 -0.73 -26.22
CA LYS A 216 -8.54 -0.52 -25.16
C LYS A 216 -9.06 0.49 -24.16
N LEU A 217 -8.65 0.34 -22.93
CA LEU A 217 -9.00 1.26 -21.84
C LEU A 217 -7.98 2.37 -21.72
N GLU A 218 -8.49 3.55 -21.43
CA GLU A 218 -7.71 4.73 -21.04
C GLU A 218 -7.99 5.05 -19.57
N LEU A 219 -6.97 5.42 -18.82
CA LEU A 219 -7.04 5.73 -17.41
C LEU A 219 -6.66 7.19 -17.16
N ASP A 220 -7.58 7.94 -16.56
CA ASP A 220 -7.31 9.26 -15.97
C ASP A 220 -6.96 9.05 -14.48
N GLU A 221 -5.66 9.06 -14.19
CA GLU A 221 -5.16 8.82 -12.83
C GLU A 221 -5.68 9.86 -11.82
N THR A 222 -5.81 11.11 -12.23
CA THR A 222 -6.32 12.17 -11.36
C THR A 222 -7.77 11.92 -10.96
N LYS A 223 -8.59 11.46 -11.91
CA LYS A 223 -9.98 11.09 -11.60
C LYS A 223 -10.06 9.83 -10.75
N LEU A 224 -9.16 8.86 -10.98
CA LEU A 224 -9.10 7.65 -10.16
C LEU A 224 -8.77 7.99 -8.70
N GLU A 225 -7.75 8.81 -8.45
CA GLU A 225 -7.39 9.27 -7.11
C GLU A 225 -8.54 10.00 -6.42
N ALA A 226 -9.17 10.95 -7.12
CA ALA A 226 -10.33 11.67 -6.59
C ALA A 226 -11.53 10.75 -6.31
N ALA A 227 -11.74 9.73 -7.14
CA ALA A 227 -12.79 8.73 -6.91
C ALA A 227 -12.51 7.90 -5.65
N PHE A 228 -11.26 7.53 -5.39
CA PHE A 228 -10.89 6.83 -4.17
C PHE A 228 -11.07 7.66 -2.90
N GLU A 229 -10.83 8.97 -2.96
CA GLU A 229 -11.08 9.86 -1.81
C GLU A 229 -12.55 9.88 -1.41
N GLN A 230 -13.46 9.72 -2.36
CA GLN A 230 -14.89 9.89 -2.16
C GLN A 230 -15.67 8.55 -2.13
N TYR A 231 -15.23 7.53 -2.87
CA TYR A 231 -16.00 6.33 -3.18
C TYR A 231 -15.21 5.02 -2.99
N ALA A 232 -14.26 4.97 -2.05
CA ALA A 232 -13.38 3.82 -1.84
C ALA A 232 -14.14 2.49 -1.64
N ASP A 233 -15.25 2.52 -0.90
CA ASP A 233 -16.04 1.32 -0.61
C ASP A 233 -16.82 0.85 -1.85
N GLN A 234 -17.36 1.78 -2.65
CA GLN A 234 -18.05 1.49 -3.91
C GLN A 234 -17.08 0.94 -4.97
N ILE A 235 -15.85 1.43 -4.98
CA ILE A 235 -14.78 0.88 -5.84
C ILE A 235 -14.46 -0.55 -5.43
N ALA A 236 -14.34 -0.82 -4.13
CA ALA A 236 -14.13 -2.17 -3.63
C ALA A 236 -15.28 -3.11 -4.04
N ASP A 237 -16.53 -2.65 -3.93
CA ASP A 237 -17.71 -3.42 -4.34
C ASP A 237 -17.71 -3.71 -5.85
N LEU A 238 -17.27 -2.76 -6.69
CA LEU A 238 -17.21 -2.93 -8.14
C LEU A 238 -16.23 -4.03 -8.56
N PHE A 239 -15.08 -4.13 -7.87
CA PHE A 239 -14.01 -5.08 -8.24
C PHE A 239 -14.06 -6.40 -7.46
N ALA A 240 -14.56 -6.39 -6.23
CA ALA A 240 -14.55 -7.54 -5.33
C ALA A 240 -15.96 -7.96 -4.90
N GLY A 241 -16.98 -7.16 -5.18
CA GLY A 241 -18.36 -7.43 -4.82
C GLY A 241 -18.89 -8.65 -5.57
N THR A 242 -19.43 -9.60 -4.84
CA THR A 242 -20.35 -10.59 -5.40
C THR A 242 -21.64 -9.83 -5.71
N THR A 243 -21.95 -9.62 -6.98
CA THR A 243 -23.28 -9.15 -7.38
C THR A 243 -24.29 -10.22 -6.96
N VAL A 244 -24.96 -9.97 -5.87
CA VAL A 244 -26.17 -10.73 -5.52
C VAL A 244 -27.23 -10.25 -6.52
N ASP A 245 -27.72 -11.16 -7.35
CA ASP A 245 -28.81 -10.83 -8.27
C ASP A 245 -30.08 -10.45 -7.46
N GLU A 246 -31.10 -9.93 -8.13
CA GLU A 246 -32.37 -9.54 -7.48
C GLU A 246 -33.05 -10.71 -6.72
N ASN A 247 -32.54 -11.93 -6.86
CA ASN A 247 -33.05 -13.15 -6.24
C ASN A 247 -32.14 -13.68 -5.11
N GLY A 248 -31.03 -12.99 -4.79
CA GLY A 248 -30.14 -13.33 -3.68
C GLY A 248 -29.16 -14.47 -3.96
N ASN A 249 -28.85 -14.77 -5.25
CA ASN A 249 -27.83 -15.75 -5.67
C ASN A 249 -26.54 -15.05 -6.09
#